data_5e07fdd472ce52ff9b81407706cfca92
#
_entry.id   5e07fdd472ce52ff9b81407706cfca92
#
_cell.length_a   1.000
_cell.length_b   1.000
_cell.length_c   1.000
_cell.angle_alpha   90.00
_cell.angle_beta   90.00
_cell.angle_gamma   90.00
#
_symmetry.space_group_name_H-M   'P 1'
#
loop_
_entity.id
_entity.type
_entity.pdbx_description
1 polymer ?
#
loop_
_entity_poly.entity_id
_entity_poly.type
_entity_poly.pdbx_seq_one_letter_code
_entity_poly.pdbx_strand_id
1 'polypeptide(L)'
;KVYWDREIETGRIKRAIIDIFFDSYFQLFIQDKQYNISNEDKLMYSRVDRLAQSYQHFINKYCGGNKNIVLDQMKEYAECFRNNLKPNQCGMSIPKEEGIERINVVIFGLKNTTMIPYILYIAKNVQDKNELNKMYGILESYIMRRVVVHASTKSYNNLFTSLILNKVLDSQTLT
;
A
#
# COMPACT_ATOMS: atom_id res chain seq x y z
N LYS A 1 -14.51 -2.81 17.81
CA LYS A 1 -13.34 -3.69 17.87
C LYS A 1 -13.23 -4.58 16.63
N VAL A 2 -13.30 -4.12 15.44
CA VAL A 2 -13.55 -5.20 14.51
C VAL A 2 -12.66 -5.16 13.27
N TYR A 3 -12.38 -4.01 12.70
CA TYR A 3 -11.57 -3.94 11.48
C TYR A 3 -10.09 -3.65 11.80
N TRP A 4 -9.83 -2.57 12.51
CA TRP A 4 -8.49 -2.05 12.74
C TRP A 4 -7.63 -2.91 13.69
N ASP A 5 -8.27 -3.58 14.67
CA ASP A 5 -7.60 -4.44 15.64
C ASP A 5 -7.35 -5.87 15.13
N ARG A 6 -7.81 -6.18 13.90
CA ARG A 6 -7.60 -7.50 13.31
C ARG A 6 -6.12 -7.66 12.95
N GLU A 7 -5.57 -8.79 13.34
CA GLU A 7 -4.21 -9.17 12.96
C GLU A 7 -4.21 -10.03 11.70
N ILE A 8 -3.25 -9.77 10.83
CA ILE A 8 -2.96 -10.61 9.68
C ILE A 8 -1.50 -11.05 9.69
N GLU A 9 -1.23 -12.21 9.15
CA GLU A 9 0.13 -12.67 8.96
C GLU A 9 0.80 -11.94 7.79
N THR A 10 1.97 -11.37 8.06
CA THR A 10 2.83 -10.72 7.06
C THR A 10 4.19 -11.41 7.07
N GLY A 11 4.32 -12.47 6.29
CA GLY A 11 5.50 -13.31 6.36
C GLY A 11 5.56 -14.11 7.67
N ARG A 12 6.54 -13.79 8.55
CA ARG A 12 6.76 -14.51 9.82
C ARG A 12 6.15 -13.83 11.03
N ILE A 13 5.59 -12.65 10.89
CA ILE A 13 5.03 -11.85 11.99
C ILE A 13 3.55 -11.57 11.74
N LYS A 14 2.81 -11.38 12.83
CA LYS A 14 1.45 -10.85 12.79
C LYS A 14 1.49 -9.35 12.99
N ARG A 15 0.70 -8.62 12.20
CA ARG A 15 0.55 -7.18 12.31
C ARG A 15 -0.94 -6.82 12.37
N ALA A 16 -1.28 -5.85 13.20
CA ALA A 16 -2.62 -5.28 13.20
C ALA A 16 -2.88 -4.53 11.88
N ILE A 17 -4.12 -4.53 11.43
CA ILE A 17 -4.52 -3.79 10.21
C ILE A 17 -4.21 -2.31 10.34
N ILE A 18 -4.35 -1.74 11.54
CA ILE A 18 -4.02 -0.35 11.79
C ILE A 18 -2.54 -0.04 11.54
N ASP A 19 -1.64 -0.95 11.91
CA ASP A 19 -0.20 -0.77 11.66
C ASP A 19 0.13 -0.82 10.17
N ILE A 20 -0.57 -1.69 9.43
CA ILE A 20 -0.41 -1.80 7.97
C ILE A 20 -0.94 -0.53 7.29
N PHE A 21 -2.05 0.02 7.78
CA PHE A 21 -2.57 1.29 7.29
C PHE A 21 -1.58 2.42 7.51
N PHE A 22 -1.08 2.61 8.74
CA PHE A 22 -0.13 3.69 9.03
C PHE A 22 1.16 3.56 8.23
N ASP A 23 1.69 2.34 8.07
CA ASP A 23 2.85 2.09 7.23
C ASP A 23 2.56 2.46 5.77
N SER A 24 1.45 1.96 5.21
CA SER A 24 1.06 2.24 3.82
C SER A 24 0.82 3.72 3.56
N TYR A 25 0.15 4.41 4.48
CA TYR A 25 -0.11 5.84 4.39
C TYR A 25 1.19 6.64 4.45
N PHE A 26 2.11 6.25 5.32
CA PHE A 26 3.42 6.91 5.43
C PHE A 26 4.25 6.78 4.15
N GLN A 27 4.19 5.61 3.48
CA GLN A 27 4.88 5.41 2.21
C GLN A 27 4.46 6.43 1.14
N LEU A 28 3.22 6.92 1.17
CA LEU A 28 2.75 7.95 0.23
C LEU A 28 3.49 9.28 0.42
N PHE A 29 3.76 9.69 1.67
CA PHE A 29 4.55 10.90 1.97
C PHE A 29 6.02 10.74 1.59
N ILE A 30 6.61 9.57 1.86
CA ILE A 30 8.02 9.30 1.55
C ILE A 30 8.29 9.41 0.04
N GLN A 31 7.31 9.08 -0.79
CA GLN A 31 7.43 9.15 -2.25
C GLN A 31 7.05 10.51 -2.83
N ASP A 32 6.47 11.40 -2.05
CA ASP A 32 6.12 12.73 -2.54
C ASP A 32 7.39 13.60 -2.70
N LYS A 33 7.65 13.98 -3.95
CA LYS A 33 8.83 14.77 -4.32
C LYS A 33 8.90 16.15 -3.65
N GLN A 34 7.76 16.69 -3.21
CA GLN A 34 7.71 18.00 -2.55
C GLN A 34 8.55 18.05 -1.26
N TYR A 35 8.68 16.93 -0.55
CA TYR A 35 9.45 16.87 0.71
C TYR A 35 10.94 16.70 0.51
N ASN A 36 11.41 16.35 -0.69
CA ASN A 36 12.83 16.14 -1.02
C ASN A 36 13.58 15.32 0.05
N ILE A 37 13.00 14.18 0.43
CA ILE A 37 13.50 13.33 1.52
C ILE A 37 14.83 12.70 1.11
N SER A 38 15.83 12.79 1.99
CA SER A 38 17.14 12.18 1.78
C SER A 38 17.08 10.65 1.69
N ASN A 39 18.04 10.04 0.99
CA ASN A 39 18.09 8.57 0.88
C ASN A 39 18.32 7.90 2.23
N GLU A 40 19.06 8.53 3.14
CA GLU A 40 19.28 8.04 4.51
C GLU A 40 17.98 7.99 5.29
N ASP A 41 17.17 9.05 5.21
CA ASP A 41 15.86 9.08 5.88
C ASP A 41 14.89 8.10 5.25
N LYS A 42 14.89 7.94 3.91
CA LYS A 42 14.07 6.91 3.24
C LYS A 42 14.40 5.51 3.74
N LEU A 43 15.69 5.22 3.93
CA LEU A 43 16.13 3.94 4.48
C LEU A 43 15.69 3.77 5.94
N MET A 44 15.76 4.83 6.74
CA MET A 44 15.24 4.82 8.11
C MET A 44 13.73 4.58 8.14
N TYR A 45 12.99 5.25 7.28
CA TYR A 45 11.52 5.18 7.19
C TYR A 45 10.99 3.84 6.64
N SER A 46 11.84 3.06 5.97
CA SER A 46 11.45 1.71 5.53
C SER A 46 11.36 0.68 6.68
N ARG A 47 11.78 1.08 7.89
CA ARG A 47 11.78 0.21 9.06
C ARG A 47 10.44 0.26 9.79
N VAL A 48 9.65 -0.77 9.61
CA VAL A 48 8.30 -0.93 10.18
C VAL A 48 8.30 -0.95 11.72
N ASP A 49 9.36 -1.51 12.32
CA ASP A 49 9.53 -1.58 13.78
C ASP A 49 9.71 -0.20 14.44
N ARG A 50 9.97 0.84 13.66
CA ARG A 50 10.18 2.22 14.13
C ARG A 50 9.19 3.22 13.55
N LEU A 51 8.03 2.77 13.15
CA LEU A 51 7.05 3.58 12.43
C LEU A 51 6.69 4.88 13.17
N ALA A 52 6.40 4.81 14.47
CA ALA A 52 6.06 6.00 15.27
C ALA A 52 7.22 7.02 15.32
N GLN A 53 8.46 6.54 15.47
CA GLN A 53 9.66 7.40 15.47
C GLN A 53 9.88 8.03 14.09
N SER A 54 9.63 7.28 13.03
CA SER A 54 9.71 7.74 11.65
C SER A 54 8.71 8.86 11.37
N TYR A 55 7.46 8.72 11.81
CA TYR A 55 6.46 9.79 11.72
C TYR A 55 6.89 11.05 12.47
N GLN A 56 7.35 10.90 13.70
CA GLN A 56 7.82 12.04 14.51
C GLN A 56 9.01 12.75 13.85
N HIS A 57 9.97 12.00 13.35
CA HIS A 57 11.14 12.55 12.65
C HIS A 57 10.72 13.27 11.35
N PHE A 58 9.84 12.67 10.54
CA PHE A 58 9.31 13.26 9.33
C PHE A 58 8.58 14.58 9.61
N ILE A 59 7.67 14.59 10.58
CA ILE A 59 6.91 15.80 10.95
C ILE A 59 7.87 16.92 11.39
N ASN A 60 8.84 16.62 12.22
CA ASN A 60 9.78 17.62 12.71
C ASN A 60 10.70 18.15 11.61
N LYS A 61 11.26 17.26 10.78
CA LYS A 61 12.29 17.63 9.79
C LYS A 61 11.69 18.18 8.50
N TYR A 62 10.61 17.59 8.01
CA TYR A 62 10.05 17.89 6.67
C TYR A 62 8.73 18.67 6.70
N CYS A 63 8.05 18.71 7.85
CA CYS A 63 6.80 19.46 8.00
C CYS A 63 6.93 20.64 8.97
N GLY A 64 8.15 21.00 9.40
CA GLY A 64 8.37 22.11 10.36
C GLY A 64 7.66 21.92 11.68
N GLY A 65 7.45 20.68 12.14
CA GLY A 65 6.70 20.35 13.36
C GLY A 65 5.16 20.39 13.20
N ASN A 66 4.65 20.75 12.01
CA ASN A 66 3.20 20.82 11.78
C ASN A 66 2.61 19.43 11.48
N LYS A 67 2.08 18.79 12.51
CA LYS A 67 1.43 17.47 12.40
C LYS A 67 0.15 17.47 11.56
N ASN A 68 -0.51 18.62 11.39
CA ASN A 68 -1.75 18.69 10.63
C ASN A 68 -1.54 18.32 9.17
N ILE A 69 -0.36 18.60 8.60
CA ILE A 69 0.00 18.18 7.24
C ILE A 69 -0.21 16.67 7.02
N VAL A 70 0.09 15.87 8.04
CA VAL A 70 -0.11 14.41 8.01
C VAL A 70 -1.54 14.03 8.36
N LEU A 71 -2.18 14.75 9.28
CA LEU A 71 -3.51 14.39 9.80
C LEU A 71 -4.65 14.76 8.86
N ASP A 72 -4.52 15.85 8.10
CA ASP A 72 -5.62 16.42 7.28
C ASP A 72 -6.17 15.42 6.25
N GLN A 73 -5.33 14.63 5.63
CA GLN A 73 -5.75 13.62 4.66
C GLN A 73 -5.95 12.21 5.26
N MET A 74 -5.52 12.00 6.50
CA MET A 74 -5.50 10.67 7.11
C MET A 74 -6.88 10.03 7.17
N LYS A 75 -7.92 10.81 7.51
CA LYS A 75 -9.29 10.32 7.60
C LYS A 75 -9.78 9.76 6.26
N GLU A 76 -9.58 10.51 5.18
CA GLU A 76 -10.00 10.10 3.84
C GLU A 76 -9.26 8.85 3.37
N TYR A 77 -7.95 8.77 3.63
CA TYR A 77 -7.16 7.58 3.32
C TYR A 77 -7.55 6.38 4.19
N ALA A 78 -7.90 6.60 5.45
CA ALA A 78 -8.40 5.53 6.33
C ALA A 78 -9.75 4.99 5.86
N GLU A 79 -10.65 5.85 5.41
CA GLU A 79 -11.92 5.45 4.81
C GLU A 79 -11.71 4.69 3.50
N CYS A 80 -10.83 5.19 2.62
CA CYS A 80 -10.44 4.52 1.38
C CYS A 80 -9.84 3.13 1.66
N PHE A 81 -8.92 3.03 2.61
CA PHE A 81 -8.30 1.78 3.03
C PHE A 81 -9.35 0.78 3.53
N ARG A 82 -10.22 1.19 4.47
CA ARG A 82 -11.26 0.34 5.05
C ARG A 82 -12.28 -0.13 4.00
N ASN A 83 -12.61 0.72 3.03
CA ASN A 83 -13.58 0.40 1.99
C ASN A 83 -13.02 -0.58 0.95
N ASN A 84 -11.74 -0.49 0.63
CA ASN A 84 -11.12 -1.28 -0.43
C ASN A 84 -10.39 -2.53 0.07
N LEU A 85 -9.80 -2.52 1.26
CA LEU A 85 -9.02 -3.65 1.75
C LEU A 85 -9.82 -4.52 2.73
N LYS A 86 -9.97 -5.81 2.38
CA LYS A 86 -10.82 -6.77 3.08
C LYS A 86 -10.03 -8.00 3.55
N PRO A 87 -9.34 -7.93 4.69
CA PRO A 87 -8.50 -9.04 5.19
C PRO A 87 -9.24 -10.35 5.43
N ASN A 88 -10.57 -10.30 5.59
CA ASN A 88 -11.41 -11.49 5.75
C ASN A 88 -11.60 -12.29 4.46
N GLN A 89 -11.15 -11.79 3.32
CA GLN A 89 -11.17 -12.54 2.05
C GLN A 89 -9.98 -13.52 1.92
N CYS A 90 -9.08 -13.55 2.88
CA CYS A 90 -8.00 -14.55 2.93
C CYS A 90 -8.59 -15.97 2.94
N GLY A 91 -8.16 -16.82 2.00
CA GLY A 91 -8.62 -18.19 1.87
C GLY A 91 -9.98 -18.37 1.18
N MET A 92 -10.60 -17.31 0.71
CA MET A 92 -11.81 -17.38 -0.10
C MET A 92 -11.49 -17.75 -1.55
N SER A 93 -12.48 -18.27 -2.28
CA SER A 93 -12.36 -18.48 -3.71
C SER A 93 -12.14 -17.15 -4.44
N ILE A 94 -11.29 -17.18 -5.47
CA ILE A 94 -11.05 -15.98 -6.29
C ILE A 94 -12.32 -15.65 -7.07
N PRO A 95 -12.88 -14.43 -6.94
CA PRO A 95 -14.03 -13.99 -7.71
C PRO A 95 -13.80 -14.08 -9.22
N LYS A 96 -14.87 -14.29 -9.99
CA LYS A 96 -14.76 -14.36 -11.47
C LYS A 96 -14.45 -13.00 -12.08
N GLU A 97 -15.05 -11.95 -11.54
CA GLU A 97 -14.90 -10.58 -12.05
C GLU A 97 -13.60 -9.96 -11.56
N GLU A 98 -12.90 -9.28 -12.45
CA GLU A 98 -11.72 -8.50 -12.10
C GLU A 98 -12.07 -7.33 -11.19
N GLY A 99 -11.13 -6.94 -10.33
CA GLY A 99 -11.32 -5.81 -9.47
C GLY A 99 -10.71 -5.97 -8.07
N ILE A 100 -11.12 -5.10 -7.17
CA ILE A 100 -10.57 -5.00 -5.82
C ILE A 100 -10.76 -6.28 -4.98
N GLU A 101 -11.83 -7.04 -5.21
CA GLU A 101 -12.07 -8.26 -4.46
C GLU A 101 -11.06 -9.35 -4.80
N ARG A 102 -10.72 -9.50 -6.08
CA ARG A 102 -9.68 -10.44 -6.52
C ARG A 102 -8.31 -10.04 -5.96
N ILE A 103 -7.98 -8.75 -6.04
CA ILE A 103 -6.74 -8.22 -5.46
C ILE A 103 -6.66 -8.48 -3.96
N ASN A 104 -7.76 -8.35 -3.22
CA ASN A 104 -7.78 -8.68 -1.79
C ASN A 104 -7.42 -10.15 -1.53
N VAL A 105 -7.97 -11.09 -2.32
CA VAL A 105 -7.61 -12.51 -2.20
C VAL A 105 -6.11 -12.71 -2.46
N VAL A 106 -5.55 -12.04 -3.47
CA VAL A 106 -4.12 -12.10 -3.80
C VAL A 106 -3.26 -11.51 -2.70
N ILE A 107 -3.58 -10.29 -2.22
CA ILE A 107 -2.81 -9.61 -1.16
C ILE A 107 -2.77 -10.46 0.11
N PHE A 108 -3.93 -10.85 0.61
CA PHE A 108 -4.05 -11.50 1.92
C PHE A 108 -3.78 -13.00 1.85
N GLY A 109 -4.12 -13.66 0.75
CA GLY A 109 -3.81 -15.07 0.51
C GLY A 109 -2.31 -15.34 0.33
N LEU A 110 -1.61 -14.47 -0.39
CA LEU A 110 -0.17 -14.57 -0.58
C LEU A 110 0.64 -13.81 0.48
N LYS A 111 -0.02 -13.20 1.46
CA LYS A 111 0.61 -12.38 2.52
C LYS A 111 1.49 -11.25 1.95
N ASN A 112 1.11 -10.71 0.79
CA ASN A 112 1.86 -9.69 0.06
C ASN A 112 1.34 -8.28 0.37
N THR A 113 1.60 -7.79 1.57
CA THR A 113 1.17 -6.45 2.00
C THR A 113 1.98 -5.32 1.38
N THR A 114 3.10 -5.62 0.74
CA THR A 114 4.01 -4.62 0.14
C THR A 114 3.35 -3.82 -0.99
N MET A 115 2.33 -4.38 -1.65
CA MET A 115 1.60 -3.67 -2.70
C MET A 115 0.50 -2.74 -2.18
N ILE A 116 0.12 -2.83 -0.90
CA ILE A 116 -0.98 -2.04 -0.31
C ILE A 116 -0.79 -0.53 -0.49
N PRO A 117 0.41 0.07 -0.30
CA PRO A 117 0.60 1.50 -0.54
C PRO A 117 0.18 1.93 -1.94
N TYR A 118 0.56 1.17 -2.97
CA TYR A 118 0.19 1.48 -4.35
C TYR A 118 -1.31 1.24 -4.61
N ILE A 119 -1.89 0.16 -4.08
CA ILE A 119 -3.34 -0.07 -4.15
C ILE A 119 -4.12 1.09 -3.52
N LEU A 120 -3.69 1.57 -2.35
CA LEU A 120 -4.30 2.71 -1.68
C LEU A 120 -4.16 3.99 -2.52
N TYR A 121 -2.99 4.18 -3.15
CA TYR A 121 -2.72 5.32 -4.02
C TYR A 121 -3.65 5.36 -5.25
N ILE A 122 -3.77 4.27 -6.00
CA ILE A 122 -4.65 4.22 -7.17
C ILE A 122 -6.12 4.27 -6.79
N ALA A 123 -6.54 3.57 -5.73
CA ALA A 123 -7.92 3.59 -5.24
C ALA A 123 -8.40 4.99 -4.83
N LYS A 124 -7.49 5.85 -4.37
CA LYS A 124 -7.80 7.24 -3.99
C LYS A 124 -7.80 8.19 -5.19
N ASN A 125 -6.94 7.97 -6.18
CA ASN A 125 -6.68 8.94 -7.24
C ASN A 125 -7.32 8.61 -8.59
N VAL A 126 -7.64 7.34 -8.86
CA VAL A 126 -8.30 6.92 -10.11
C VAL A 126 -9.81 6.92 -9.90
N GLN A 127 -10.53 7.80 -10.63
CA GLN A 127 -11.98 7.97 -10.50
C GLN A 127 -12.77 7.01 -11.41
N ASP A 128 -12.20 6.64 -12.55
CA ASP A 128 -12.84 5.69 -13.47
C ASP A 128 -12.70 4.26 -12.93
N LYS A 129 -13.84 3.67 -12.59
CA LYS A 129 -13.90 2.30 -12.07
C LYS A 129 -13.42 1.24 -13.06
N ASN A 130 -13.67 1.46 -14.35
CA ASN A 130 -13.24 0.52 -15.39
C ASN A 130 -11.73 0.54 -15.51
N GLU A 131 -11.14 1.72 -15.50
CA GLU A 131 -9.68 1.89 -15.53
C GLU A 131 -9.04 1.30 -14.26
N LEU A 132 -9.61 1.58 -13.09
CA LEU A 132 -9.14 1.03 -11.83
C LEU A 132 -9.19 -0.51 -11.83
N ASN A 133 -10.28 -1.12 -12.34
CA ASN A 133 -10.39 -2.57 -12.44
C ASN A 133 -9.35 -3.18 -13.40
N LYS A 134 -9.07 -2.52 -14.55
CA LYS A 134 -7.96 -2.94 -15.44
C LYS A 134 -6.61 -2.90 -14.73
N MET A 135 -6.34 -1.82 -13.98
CA MET A 135 -5.10 -1.72 -13.20
C MET A 135 -4.99 -2.86 -12.16
N TYR A 136 -6.08 -3.18 -11.47
CA TYR A 136 -6.11 -4.33 -10.55
C TYR A 136 -5.85 -5.65 -11.26
N GLY A 137 -6.42 -5.87 -12.46
CA GLY A 137 -6.19 -7.06 -13.26
C GLY A 137 -4.72 -7.20 -13.70
N ILE A 138 -4.07 -6.10 -14.10
CA ILE A 138 -2.64 -6.09 -14.45
C ILE A 138 -1.78 -6.46 -13.24
N LEU A 139 -2.05 -5.85 -12.09
CA LEU A 139 -1.32 -6.13 -10.84
C LEU A 139 -1.49 -7.59 -10.39
N GLU A 140 -2.73 -8.10 -10.43
CA GLU A 140 -3.01 -9.51 -10.15
C GLU A 140 -2.22 -10.42 -11.08
N SER A 141 -2.32 -10.20 -12.38
CA SER A 141 -1.63 -10.97 -13.41
C SER A 141 -0.11 -10.96 -13.22
N TYR A 142 0.45 -9.80 -12.89
CA TYR A 142 1.88 -9.67 -12.59
C TYR A 142 2.28 -10.52 -11.38
N ILE A 143 1.57 -10.40 -10.26
CA ILE A 143 1.87 -11.15 -9.04
C ILE A 143 1.71 -12.65 -9.26
N MET A 144 0.61 -13.09 -9.87
CA MET A 144 0.33 -14.50 -10.10
C MET A 144 1.38 -15.14 -11.01
N ARG A 145 1.80 -14.46 -12.08
CA ARG A 145 2.89 -14.96 -12.95
C ARG A 145 4.19 -15.15 -12.16
N ARG A 146 4.53 -14.22 -11.28
CA ARG A 146 5.74 -14.33 -10.44
C ARG A 146 5.66 -15.46 -9.42
N VAL A 147 4.47 -15.71 -8.87
CA VAL A 147 4.25 -16.86 -7.97
C VAL A 147 4.48 -18.18 -8.71
N VAL A 148 3.90 -18.33 -9.91
CA VAL A 148 4.04 -19.55 -10.72
C VAL A 148 5.50 -19.88 -11.04
N VAL A 149 6.32 -18.87 -11.33
CA VAL A 149 7.76 -19.07 -11.61
C VAL A 149 8.65 -18.99 -10.37
N HIS A 150 8.07 -19.00 -9.18
CA HIS A 150 8.78 -18.88 -7.90
C HIS A 150 9.75 -17.69 -7.83
N ALA A 151 9.40 -16.58 -8.47
CA ALA A 151 10.23 -15.38 -8.49
C ALA A 151 10.33 -14.72 -7.12
N SER A 152 11.51 -14.18 -6.80
CA SER A 152 11.74 -13.47 -5.54
C SER A 152 10.82 -12.24 -5.39
N THR A 153 10.29 -12.02 -4.19
CA THR A 153 9.49 -10.85 -3.83
C THR A 153 10.33 -9.64 -3.38
N LYS A 154 11.65 -9.78 -3.31
CA LYS A 154 12.57 -8.72 -2.82
C LYS A 154 12.47 -7.40 -3.59
N SER A 155 12.11 -7.45 -4.87
CA SER A 155 11.97 -6.26 -5.72
C SER A 155 10.62 -5.55 -5.61
N TYR A 156 9.62 -6.13 -4.93
CA TYR A 156 8.26 -5.58 -4.88
C TYR A 156 8.21 -4.20 -4.24
N ASN A 157 8.94 -4.00 -3.15
CA ASN A 157 8.97 -2.70 -2.51
C ASN A 157 9.47 -1.60 -3.47
N ASN A 158 10.57 -1.85 -4.16
CA ASN A 158 11.11 -0.88 -5.13
C ASN A 158 10.16 -0.65 -6.31
N LEU A 159 9.49 -1.70 -6.81
CA LEU A 159 8.53 -1.59 -7.88
C LEU A 159 7.35 -0.70 -7.47
N PHE A 160 6.64 -1.04 -6.41
CA PHE A 160 5.45 -0.29 -5.99
C PHE A 160 5.77 1.13 -5.56
N THR A 161 6.93 1.34 -4.93
CA THR A 161 7.46 2.66 -4.63
C THR A 161 7.69 3.48 -5.91
N SER A 162 8.29 2.88 -6.94
CA SER A 162 8.53 3.58 -8.22
C SER A 162 7.24 3.95 -8.95
N LEU A 163 6.20 3.11 -8.87
CA LEU A 163 4.90 3.40 -9.45
C LEU A 163 4.24 4.62 -8.79
N ILE A 164 4.34 4.75 -7.47
CA ILE A 164 3.85 5.93 -6.73
C ILE A 164 4.68 7.17 -7.11
N LEU A 165 6.01 7.06 -7.10
CA LEU A 165 6.93 8.15 -7.41
C LEU A 165 6.73 8.72 -8.82
N ASN A 166 6.43 7.85 -9.78
CA ASN A 166 6.18 8.21 -11.18
C ASN A 166 4.70 8.53 -11.46
N LYS A 167 3.84 8.54 -10.42
CA LYS A 167 2.42 8.86 -10.51
C LYS A 167 1.68 8.03 -11.57
N VAL A 168 1.95 6.72 -11.60
CA VAL A 168 1.28 5.80 -12.52
C VAL A 168 -0.16 5.61 -12.09
N LEU A 169 -1.11 6.16 -12.85
CA LEU A 169 -2.55 6.20 -12.56
C LEU A 169 -3.42 5.70 -13.73
N ASP A 170 -2.82 5.03 -14.68
CA ASP A 170 -3.50 4.45 -15.83
C ASP A 170 -2.93 3.08 -16.21
N SER A 171 -3.76 2.26 -16.87
CA SER A 171 -3.42 0.88 -17.23
C SER A 171 -2.38 0.80 -18.35
N GLN A 172 -2.28 1.80 -19.22
CA GLN A 172 -1.33 1.81 -20.34
C GLN A 172 0.10 2.00 -19.83
N THR A 173 0.28 2.93 -18.89
CA THR A 173 1.59 3.19 -18.27
C THR A 173 2.01 2.07 -17.32
N LEU A 174 1.03 1.34 -16.74
CA LEU A 174 1.28 0.23 -15.83
C LEU A 174 1.74 -1.06 -16.56
N THR A 175 1.47 -1.20 -17.86
CA THR A 175 1.81 -2.37 -18.66
C THR A 175 3.24 -2.32 -19.14
#